data_3e69dc4832de35c9ae7820c149dd553e
#
_entry.id   3e69dc4832de35c9ae7820c149dd553e
#
_cell.length_a   1.000
_cell.length_b   1.000
_cell.length_c   1.000
_cell.angle_alpha   90.00
_cell.angle_beta   90.00
_cell.angle_gamma   90.00
#
_symmetry.space_group_name_H-M   'P 1'
#
loop_
_entity.id
_entity.type
_entity.pdbx_description
1 polymer ?
#
loop_
_entity_poly.entity_id
_entity_poly.type
_entity_poly.pdbx_seq_one_letter_code
_entity_poly.pdbx_strand_id
1 'polypeptide(L)'
;IANIMKCSLPEARSLLSLYKDGHAEALTEQKLAPMIDSLKNEWLGEFQNSLANLSNDISIPANIFITIDKDFATFFSDIIKTEQFSQYTLTESKFNVVFLGAEKLHGSAIITNDTDRDPFVIMDAVYINKFIR
;
A
#
# COMPACT_ATOMS: atom_id res chain seq x y z
N ILE A 1 -15.77 -2.54 -0.73
CA ILE A 1 -16.31 -3.25 0.46
C ILE A 1 -17.57 -2.55 0.96
N ALA A 2 -17.51 -1.27 1.36
CA ALA A 2 -18.67 -0.53 1.87
C ALA A 2 -19.91 -0.64 0.98
N ASN A 3 -19.75 -0.45 -0.33
CA ASN A 3 -20.86 -0.55 -1.30
C ASN A 3 -21.44 -1.96 -1.39
N ILE A 4 -20.61 -3.00 -1.36
CA ILE A 4 -21.05 -4.40 -1.49
C ILE A 4 -21.68 -4.88 -0.19
N MET A 5 -21.10 -4.52 0.95
CA MET A 5 -21.63 -4.85 2.28
C MET A 5 -22.82 -3.96 2.69
N LYS A 6 -23.11 -2.93 1.90
CA LYS A 6 -24.17 -1.93 2.18
C LYS A 6 -24.05 -1.31 3.56
N CYS A 7 -22.83 -0.97 3.95
CA CYS A 7 -22.49 -0.36 5.22
C CYS A 7 -21.72 0.96 5.01
N SER A 8 -21.58 1.75 6.06
CA SER A 8 -20.80 2.98 6.04
C SER A 8 -19.29 2.69 5.91
N LEU A 9 -18.50 3.69 5.48
CA LEU A 9 -17.04 3.55 5.43
C LEU A 9 -16.39 3.20 6.78
N PRO A 10 -16.80 3.80 7.92
CA PRO A 10 -16.28 3.40 9.22
C PRO A 10 -16.60 1.94 9.58
N GLU A 11 -17.82 1.49 9.29
CA GLU A 11 -18.20 0.08 9.52
C GLU A 11 -17.41 -0.87 8.63
N ALA A 12 -17.21 -0.54 7.35
CA ALA A 12 -16.37 -1.31 6.44
C ALA A 12 -14.92 -1.42 6.92
N ARG A 13 -14.36 -0.33 7.47
CA ARG A 13 -13.01 -0.34 8.09
C ARG A 13 -12.97 -1.27 9.29
N SER A 14 -13.96 -1.18 10.18
CA SER A 14 -14.04 -2.06 11.36
C SER A 14 -14.15 -3.54 10.97
N LEU A 15 -14.99 -3.87 9.98
CA LEU A 15 -15.13 -5.23 9.47
C LEU A 15 -13.82 -5.77 8.89
N LEU A 16 -13.08 -4.94 8.13
CA LEU A 16 -11.77 -5.30 7.60
C LEU A 16 -10.73 -5.52 8.69
N SER A 17 -10.72 -4.68 9.71
CA SER A 17 -9.81 -4.86 10.86
C SER A 17 -10.10 -6.17 11.56
N LEU A 18 -11.37 -6.46 11.88
CA LEU A 18 -11.77 -7.72 12.51
C LEU A 18 -11.41 -8.94 11.65
N TYR A 19 -11.60 -8.86 10.33
CA TYR A 19 -11.20 -9.92 9.40
C TYR A 19 -9.69 -10.15 9.43
N LYS A 20 -8.92 -9.08 9.31
CA LYS A 20 -7.44 -9.13 9.33
C LYS A 20 -6.90 -9.71 10.63
N ASP A 21 -7.52 -9.37 11.76
CA ASP A 21 -7.11 -9.82 13.09
C ASP A 21 -7.64 -11.23 13.44
N GLY A 22 -8.38 -11.88 12.51
CA GLY A 22 -8.94 -13.21 12.71
C GLY A 22 -10.12 -13.24 13.70
N HIS A 23 -10.75 -12.11 13.93
CA HIS A 23 -11.88 -11.93 14.85
C HIS A 23 -13.22 -11.71 14.16
N ALA A 24 -13.27 -11.84 12.82
CA ALA A 24 -14.51 -11.73 12.09
C ALA A 24 -15.41 -12.95 12.38
N GLU A 25 -16.71 -12.70 12.51
CA GLU A 25 -17.69 -13.79 12.58
C GLU A 25 -17.67 -14.62 11.29
N ALA A 26 -17.89 -15.92 11.39
CA ALA A 26 -17.79 -16.87 10.27
C ALA A 26 -18.62 -16.45 9.03
N LEU A 27 -19.83 -15.92 9.23
CA LEU A 27 -20.66 -15.41 8.13
C LEU A 27 -20.08 -14.16 7.46
N THR A 28 -19.45 -13.30 8.23
CA THR A 28 -18.76 -12.10 7.74
C THR A 28 -17.50 -12.49 7.00
N GLU A 29 -16.73 -13.42 7.53
CA GLU A 29 -15.53 -13.96 6.90
C GLU A 29 -15.85 -14.59 5.54
N GLN A 30 -16.87 -15.45 5.46
CA GLN A 30 -17.30 -16.06 4.21
C GLN A 30 -17.69 -15.04 3.12
N LYS A 31 -18.18 -13.87 3.51
CA LYS A 31 -18.51 -12.79 2.56
C LYS A 31 -17.30 -11.95 2.20
N LEU A 32 -16.44 -11.66 3.16
CA LEU A 32 -15.29 -10.79 2.96
C LEU A 32 -14.15 -11.47 2.20
N ALA A 33 -13.87 -12.75 2.47
CA ALA A 33 -12.75 -13.46 1.85
C ALA A 33 -12.77 -13.39 0.31
N PRO A 34 -13.83 -13.78 -0.40
CA PRO A 34 -13.86 -13.72 -1.87
C PRO A 34 -13.81 -12.29 -2.41
N MET A 35 -14.30 -11.32 -1.64
CA MET A 35 -14.21 -9.91 -2.02
C MET A 35 -12.79 -9.38 -1.92
N ILE A 36 -12.09 -9.73 -0.85
CA ILE A 36 -10.70 -9.34 -0.63
C ILE A 36 -9.81 -10.00 -1.68
N ASP A 37 -10.04 -11.27 -2.00
CA ASP A 37 -9.31 -11.96 -3.05
C ASP A 37 -9.53 -11.31 -4.43
N SER A 38 -10.77 -10.94 -4.74
CA SER A 38 -11.08 -10.21 -5.98
C SER A 38 -10.37 -8.87 -6.06
N LEU A 39 -10.42 -8.08 -4.98
CA LEU A 39 -9.75 -6.79 -4.90
C LEU A 39 -8.23 -6.92 -4.96
N LYS A 40 -7.68 -7.96 -4.32
CA LYS A 40 -6.25 -8.28 -4.42
C LYS A 40 -5.84 -8.54 -5.86
N ASN A 41 -6.60 -9.37 -6.58
CA ASN A 41 -6.31 -9.73 -7.96
C ASN A 41 -6.44 -8.54 -8.91
N GLU A 42 -7.47 -7.71 -8.73
CA GLU A 42 -7.66 -6.48 -9.49
C GLU A 42 -6.48 -5.51 -9.27
N TRP A 43 -6.15 -5.23 -8.01
CA TRP A 43 -5.03 -4.37 -7.67
C TRP A 43 -3.69 -4.90 -8.23
N LEU A 44 -3.47 -6.21 -8.11
CA LEU A 44 -2.26 -6.85 -8.61
C LEU A 44 -2.13 -6.72 -10.13
N GLY A 45 -3.24 -6.89 -10.86
CA GLY A 45 -3.29 -6.68 -12.30
C GLY A 45 -2.91 -5.26 -12.70
N GLU A 46 -3.46 -4.26 -12.03
CA GLU A 46 -3.13 -2.85 -12.27
C GLU A 46 -1.67 -2.52 -11.90
N PHE A 47 -1.18 -3.09 -10.81
CA PHE A 47 0.22 -2.94 -10.42
C PHE A 47 1.16 -3.55 -11.46
N GLN A 48 0.87 -4.76 -11.95
CA GLN A 48 1.64 -5.41 -13.02
C GLN A 48 1.63 -4.61 -14.32
N ASN A 49 0.46 -4.08 -14.71
CA ASN A 49 0.33 -3.21 -15.89
C ASN A 49 1.20 -1.94 -15.74
N SER A 50 1.20 -1.35 -14.56
CA SER A 50 2.02 -0.17 -14.26
C SER A 50 3.52 -0.49 -14.34
N LEU A 51 3.95 -1.62 -13.79
CA LEU A 51 5.34 -2.08 -13.90
C LEU A 51 5.74 -2.36 -15.34
N ALA A 52 4.88 -3.02 -16.12
CA ALA A 52 5.11 -3.29 -17.54
C ALA A 52 5.32 -2.00 -18.33
N ASN A 53 4.47 -1.01 -18.11
CA ASN A 53 4.60 0.29 -18.77
C ASN A 53 5.89 1.01 -18.39
N LEU A 54 6.26 1.03 -17.11
CA LEU A 54 7.48 1.65 -16.62
C LEU A 54 8.74 0.93 -17.11
N SER A 55 8.72 -0.40 -17.20
CA SER A 55 9.88 -1.21 -17.61
C SER A 55 10.28 -0.99 -19.07
N ASN A 56 9.42 -0.41 -19.90
CA ASN A 56 9.75 -0.04 -21.27
C ASN A 56 10.72 1.15 -21.35
N ASP A 57 10.66 2.03 -20.38
CA ASP A 57 11.43 3.28 -20.36
C ASP A 57 12.59 3.27 -19.39
N ILE A 58 12.45 2.55 -18.28
CA ILE A 58 13.44 2.51 -17.20
C ILE A 58 13.61 1.10 -16.63
N SER A 59 14.81 0.81 -16.12
CA SER A 59 15.04 -0.37 -15.29
C SER A 59 14.37 -0.20 -13.93
N ILE A 60 13.44 -1.08 -13.60
CA ILE A 60 12.75 -1.02 -12.33
C ILE A 60 13.68 -1.49 -11.20
N PRO A 61 13.90 -0.66 -10.17
CA PRO A 61 14.74 -1.02 -9.05
C PRO A 61 14.10 -2.11 -8.19
N ALA A 62 14.93 -2.93 -7.53
CA ALA A 62 14.44 -3.97 -6.62
C ALA A 62 13.77 -3.41 -5.35
N ASN A 63 14.01 -2.15 -5.01
CA ASN A 63 13.38 -1.49 -3.87
C ASN A 63 12.10 -0.77 -4.29
N ILE A 64 10.99 -1.14 -3.68
CA ILE A 64 9.70 -0.46 -3.84
C ILE A 64 9.39 0.27 -2.54
N PHE A 65 9.16 1.57 -2.66
CA PHE A 65 8.73 2.40 -1.54
C PHE A 65 7.22 2.54 -1.59
N ILE A 66 6.55 2.22 -0.48
CA ILE A 66 5.10 2.36 -0.37
C ILE A 66 4.73 3.33 0.74
N THR A 67 3.77 4.19 0.46
CA THR A 67 3.12 5.08 1.42
C THR A 67 1.63 4.79 1.40
N ILE A 68 1.11 4.37 2.54
CA ILE A 68 -0.27 3.95 2.71
C ILE A 68 -0.62 3.97 4.20
N ASP A 69 -1.90 3.98 4.53
CA ASP A 69 -2.35 3.79 5.91
C ASP A 69 -1.72 2.54 6.54
N LYS A 70 -1.25 2.66 7.78
CA LYS A 70 -0.57 1.56 8.51
C LYS A 70 -1.39 0.27 8.53
N ASP A 71 -2.70 0.41 8.63
CA ASP A 71 -3.62 -0.74 8.68
C ASP A 71 -3.57 -1.60 7.41
N PHE A 72 -3.18 -1.04 6.28
CA PHE A 72 -3.08 -1.73 4.99
C PHE A 72 -1.65 -2.03 4.56
N ALA A 73 -0.65 -1.49 5.24
CA ALA A 73 0.76 -1.61 4.86
C ALA A 73 1.22 -3.06 4.72
N THR A 74 0.88 -3.90 5.69
CA THR A 74 1.21 -5.33 5.69
C THR A 74 0.54 -6.04 4.52
N PHE A 75 -0.76 -5.80 4.31
CA PHE A 75 -1.52 -6.42 3.23
C PHE A 75 -0.88 -6.19 1.86
N PHE A 76 -0.59 -4.94 1.50
CA PHE A 76 0.04 -4.64 0.20
C PHE A 76 1.49 -5.09 0.12
N SER A 77 2.24 -4.99 1.22
CA SER A 77 3.61 -5.49 1.28
C SER A 77 3.68 -7.00 1.02
N ASP A 78 2.77 -7.76 1.60
CA ASP A 78 2.74 -9.21 1.45
C ASP A 78 2.34 -9.62 0.04
N ILE A 79 1.37 -8.93 -0.57
CA ILE A 79 1.01 -9.15 -1.98
C ILE A 79 2.24 -8.94 -2.87
N ILE A 80 2.97 -7.83 -2.71
CA ILE A 80 4.13 -7.53 -3.53
C ILE A 80 5.26 -8.55 -3.30
N LYS A 81 5.48 -9.00 -2.06
CA LYS A 81 6.55 -9.96 -1.72
C LYS A 81 6.24 -11.39 -2.16
N THR A 82 4.97 -11.77 -2.21
CA THR A 82 4.58 -13.14 -2.56
C THR A 82 4.60 -13.40 -4.06
N GLU A 83 4.40 -12.38 -4.86
CA GLU A 83 4.37 -12.49 -6.31
C GLU A 83 5.78 -12.43 -6.93
N GLN A 84 5.94 -13.04 -8.10
CA GLN A 84 7.18 -12.97 -8.86
C GLN A 84 7.07 -11.87 -9.91
N PHE A 85 7.88 -10.84 -9.75
CA PHE A 85 7.97 -9.72 -10.69
C PHE A 85 9.31 -9.67 -11.43
N SER A 86 10.03 -10.80 -11.46
CA SER A 86 11.36 -10.91 -12.10
C SER A 86 11.37 -10.49 -13.58
N GLN A 87 10.23 -10.61 -14.25
CA GLN A 87 10.07 -10.17 -15.63
C GLN A 87 10.18 -8.65 -15.84
N TYR A 88 10.03 -7.85 -14.78
CA TYR A 88 10.09 -6.38 -14.82
C TYR A 88 11.38 -5.83 -14.22
N THR A 89 12.19 -6.67 -13.60
CA THR A 89 13.44 -6.26 -12.95
C THR A 89 14.63 -6.89 -13.64
N LEU A 90 15.78 -6.23 -13.58
CA LEU A 90 17.05 -6.78 -14.09
C LEU A 90 17.63 -7.89 -13.20
N THR A 91 17.04 -8.12 -12.05
CA THR A 91 17.50 -9.12 -11.09
C THR A 91 16.39 -10.16 -10.85
N GLU A 92 16.76 -11.41 -10.67
CA GLU A 92 15.83 -12.48 -10.29
C GLU A 92 15.31 -12.35 -8.84
N SER A 93 15.70 -11.30 -8.14
CA SER A 93 15.34 -11.07 -6.75
C SER A 93 13.90 -10.54 -6.63
N LYS A 94 13.23 -10.98 -5.58
CA LYS A 94 11.93 -10.41 -5.19
C LYS A 94 12.09 -8.95 -4.81
N PHE A 95 11.02 -8.18 -4.98
CA PHE A 95 11.00 -6.79 -4.53
C PHE A 95 11.23 -6.68 -3.01
N ASN A 96 12.10 -5.75 -2.65
CA ASN A 96 12.25 -5.30 -1.28
C ASN A 96 11.28 -4.15 -1.03
N VAL A 97 10.23 -4.40 -0.27
CA VAL A 97 9.20 -3.40 0.02
C VAL A 97 9.60 -2.60 1.26
N VAL A 98 9.74 -1.30 1.08
CA VAL A 98 10.09 -0.35 2.13
C VAL A 98 8.89 0.55 2.41
N PHE A 99 8.35 0.46 3.61
CA PHE A 99 7.27 1.35 4.04
C PHE A 99 7.83 2.74 4.41
N LEU A 100 7.28 3.78 3.79
CA LEU A 100 7.59 5.18 4.09
C LEU A 100 6.51 5.77 5.01
N GLY A 101 6.73 5.63 6.30
CA GLY A 101 5.94 6.35 7.29
C GLY A 101 6.56 7.71 7.64
N ALA A 102 5.83 8.52 8.39
CA ALA A 102 6.29 9.83 8.84
C ALA A 102 7.63 9.77 9.60
N GLU A 103 7.87 8.68 10.32
CA GLU A 103 9.10 8.45 11.07
C GLU A 103 10.36 8.36 10.18
N LYS A 104 10.24 7.82 8.97
CA LYS A 104 11.36 7.74 8.01
C LYS A 104 11.64 9.06 7.29
N LEU A 105 10.65 9.94 7.26
CA LEU A 105 10.73 11.27 6.66
C LEU A 105 11.16 12.35 7.66
N HIS A 106 11.24 12.01 8.95
CA HIS A 106 11.51 12.94 10.04
C HIS A 106 12.83 13.74 9.89
N GLY A 107 13.85 13.15 9.29
CA GLY A 107 15.13 13.85 9.03
C GLY A 107 15.09 14.82 7.85
N SER A 108 14.03 14.80 7.06
CA SER A 108 13.88 15.60 5.84
C SER A 108 12.86 16.74 5.98
N ALA A 109 12.06 16.74 7.03
CA ALA A 109 11.06 17.77 7.32
C ALA A 109 10.97 18.05 8.82
N ILE A 110 10.65 19.30 9.18
CA ILE A 110 10.36 19.69 10.57
C ILE A 110 8.87 19.47 10.79
N ILE A 111 8.54 18.59 11.72
CA ILE A 111 7.16 18.24 12.07
C ILE A 111 6.88 18.79 13.46
N THR A 112 5.87 19.64 13.60
CA THR A 112 5.42 20.13 14.90
C THR A 112 4.60 19.08 15.63
N ASN A 113 4.62 19.09 16.96
CA ASN A 113 3.98 18.05 17.76
C ASN A 113 2.46 18.01 17.69
N ASP A 114 1.83 19.11 17.25
CA ASP A 114 0.36 19.30 17.25
C ASP A 114 -0.28 19.02 15.88
N THR A 115 0.48 18.48 14.90
CA THR A 115 -0.03 18.21 13.56
C THR A 115 -0.18 16.73 13.31
N ASP A 116 -1.22 16.35 12.58
CA ASP A 116 -1.34 15.03 11.98
C ASP A 116 -0.13 14.75 11.10
N ARG A 117 0.53 13.63 11.36
CA ARG A 117 1.74 13.23 10.64
C ARG A 117 1.38 12.46 9.38
N ASP A 118 0.67 13.13 8.48
CA ASP A 118 0.33 12.56 7.17
C ASP A 118 1.60 12.43 6.32
N PRO A 119 2.03 11.21 5.95
CA PRO A 119 3.25 11.00 5.18
C PRO A 119 3.18 11.60 3.78
N PHE A 120 2.01 11.73 3.17
CA PHE A 120 1.85 12.37 1.86
C PHE A 120 2.17 13.86 1.92
N VAL A 121 1.61 14.56 2.92
CA VAL A 121 1.90 15.99 3.15
C VAL A 121 3.39 16.21 3.43
N ILE A 122 4.01 15.32 4.19
CA ILE A 122 5.45 15.41 4.48
C ILE A 122 6.27 15.21 3.21
N MET A 123 5.92 14.25 2.36
CA MET A 123 6.60 14.03 1.07
C MET A 123 6.48 15.25 0.16
N ASP A 124 5.28 15.83 0.05
CA ASP A 124 5.06 17.04 -0.74
C ASP A 124 5.92 18.21 -0.22
N ALA A 125 5.97 18.41 1.08
CA ALA A 125 6.82 19.45 1.70
C ALA A 125 8.30 19.23 1.41
N VAL A 126 8.79 17.99 1.49
CA VAL A 126 10.18 17.62 1.15
C VAL A 126 10.46 17.89 -0.33
N TYR A 127 9.54 17.50 -1.22
CA TYR A 127 9.68 17.70 -2.65
C TYR A 127 9.76 19.19 -3.00
N ILE A 128 8.82 20.00 -2.49
CA ILE A 128 8.82 21.45 -2.70
C ILE A 128 10.14 22.07 -2.23
N ASN A 129 10.60 21.69 -1.04
CA ASN A 129 11.82 22.26 -0.48
C ASN A 129 13.10 21.86 -1.26
N LYS A 130 13.13 20.68 -1.86
CA LYS A 130 14.34 20.18 -2.56
C LYS A 130 14.36 20.53 -4.04
N PHE A 131 13.21 20.60 -4.71
CA PHE A 131 13.13 20.62 -6.16
C PHE A 131 12.46 21.85 -6.75
N ILE A 132 11.75 22.66 -5.95
CA ILE A 132 11.03 23.86 -6.39
C ILE A 132 11.67 25.12 -5.76
N ARG A 133 12.96 25.18 -5.70
CA ARG A 133 13.70 26.41 -5.30
C ARG A 133 14.04 27.26 -6.48
#